data_573c605a9b84ebb2c4b47fd1c30dfa52
#
_entry.id   573c605a9b84ebb2c4b47fd1c30dfa52
#
_cell.length_a   1.000
_cell.length_b   1.000
_cell.length_c   1.000
_cell.angle_alpha   90.00
_cell.angle_beta   90.00
_cell.angle_gamma   90.00
#
_symmetry.space_group_name_H-M   'P 1'
#
loop_
_entity.id
_entity.type
_entity.pdbx_description
1 polymer ?
#
loop_
_entity_poly.entity_id
_entity_poly.type
_entity_poly.pdbx_seq_one_letter_code
_entity_poly.pdbx_strand_id
1 'polypeptide(L)'
;MTSLGTVVAENAIRFLGHDTHAHDEPHLVYVVTGNARLTADGEEWRLGRHEALWLAPRVPHALRVEPGGMALGPFLDPADQPRCRVQPLGAVPALTEVMTTALGAAPTTPEQVEPFRQARGRVLRGISRQYFPVVLPVHPAVRALAREALRTPSATLESLAERHRMSARQVQRVFLDETGLPFTRWRNRARMNAAVEHLRGGGELTAAARAAGYATRAGLLRALSRESGVPVSALTTDAAEALGGH
;
A
#
# COMPACT_ATOMS: atom_id res chain seq x y z
N MET A 1 -9.76 37.26 -12.26
CA MET A 1 -9.83 35.79 -12.47
C MET A 1 -8.43 35.35 -12.77
N THR A 2 -7.70 34.94 -11.76
CA THR A 2 -6.31 34.44 -11.88
C THR A 2 -6.41 33.07 -12.55
N SER A 3 -5.89 32.96 -13.75
CA SER A 3 -5.68 31.70 -14.46
C SER A 3 -4.95 30.75 -13.46
N LEU A 4 -5.57 29.62 -13.12
CA LEU A 4 -4.88 28.49 -12.53
C LEU A 4 -3.82 28.09 -13.56
N GLY A 5 -2.60 28.60 -13.35
CA GLY A 5 -1.50 28.43 -14.26
C GLY A 5 -1.31 26.97 -14.61
N THR A 6 -0.74 26.72 -15.73
CA THR A 6 -0.47 25.43 -16.33
C THR A 6 -0.04 24.42 -15.26
N VAL A 7 -1.01 23.67 -14.72
CA VAL A 7 -0.73 22.55 -13.81
C VAL A 7 0.12 21.62 -14.63
N VAL A 8 1.36 21.37 -14.22
CA VAL A 8 2.19 20.35 -14.85
C VAL A 8 1.33 19.08 -14.89
N ALA A 9 1.23 18.44 -16.04
CA ALA A 9 0.30 17.30 -16.26
C ALA A 9 0.41 16.23 -15.17
N GLU A 10 1.57 16.11 -14.56
CA GLU A 10 1.91 15.23 -13.44
C GLU A 10 1.25 15.59 -12.09
N ASN A 11 0.79 16.82 -11.91
CA ASN A 11 0.11 17.27 -10.68
C ASN A 11 -1.36 17.58 -10.92
N ALA A 12 -1.97 16.95 -11.91
CA ALA A 12 -3.34 17.22 -12.27
C ALA A 12 -4.30 16.98 -11.10
N ILE A 13 -4.80 18.07 -10.51
CA ILE A 13 -5.83 18.05 -9.49
C ILE A 13 -7.16 17.72 -10.16
N ARG A 14 -7.89 16.75 -9.63
CA ARG A 14 -9.18 16.31 -10.14
C ARG A 14 -10.26 16.58 -9.10
N PHE A 15 -11.22 17.43 -9.45
CA PHE A 15 -12.40 17.70 -8.63
C PHE A 15 -13.63 16.91 -9.09
N LEU A 16 -13.70 16.54 -10.37
CA LEU A 16 -14.85 15.82 -10.94
C LEU A 16 -14.47 14.42 -11.41
N GLY A 17 -13.20 14.21 -11.71
CA GLY A 17 -12.69 12.98 -12.30
C GLY A 17 -12.46 13.09 -13.81
N HIS A 18 -12.46 11.95 -14.50
CA HIS A 18 -12.25 11.83 -15.94
C HIS A 18 -12.89 10.55 -16.48
N ASP A 19 -13.15 10.53 -17.76
CA ASP A 19 -13.63 9.35 -18.46
C ASP A 19 -12.50 8.32 -18.68
N THR A 20 -12.88 7.14 -19.16
CA THR A 20 -11.93 6.04 -19.38
C THR A 20 -10.83 6.43 -20.36
N HIS A 21 -9.59 6.29 -19.93
CA HIS A 21 -8.40 6.44 -20.76
C HIS A 21 -7.28 5.54 -20.23
N ALA A 22 -6.15 5.49 -20.92
CA ALA A 22 -4.94 4.81 -20.52
C ALA A 22 -3.73 5.62 -20.97
N HIS A 23 -2.59 5.45 -20.31
CA HIS A 23 -1.32 6.08 -20.68
C HIS A 23 -0.15 5.11 -20.44
N ASP A 24 1.00 5.43 -21.02
CA ASP A 24 2.17 4.54 -21.01
C ASP A 24 2.99 4.58 -19.72
N GLU A 25 2.76 5.59 -18.88
CA GLU A 25 3.44 5.72 -17.59
C GLU A 25 2.66 5.03 -16.47
N PRO A 26 3.37 4.48 -15.44
CA PRO A 26 2.72 4.06 -14.21
C PRO A 26 2.04 5.27 -13.55
N HIS A 27 0.91 5.04 -12.93
CA HIS A 27 0.06 6.10 -12.42
C HIS A 27 -0.38 5.87 -10.98
N LEU A 28 -0.42 6.92 -10.20
CA LEU A 28 -0.97 6.90 -8.85
C LEU A 28 -2.28 7.69 -8.81
N VAL A 29 -3.35 7.08 -8.30
CA VAL A 29 -4.57 7.82 -7.94
C VAL A 29 -4.60 7.94 -6.43
N TYR A 30 -4.59 9.18 -5.91
CA TYR A 30 -4.56 9.49 -4.48
C TYR A 30 -5.70 10.44 -4.12
N VAL A 31 -6.52 10.09 -3.12
CA VAL A 31 -7.62 10.92 -2.64
C VAL A 31 -7.12 11.82 -1.51
N VAL A 32 -7.16 13.13 -1.74
CA VAL A 32 -6.74 14.15 -0.75
C VAL A 32 -7.84 14.37 0.27
N THR A 33 -9.08 14.52 -0.19
CA THR A 33 -10.26 14.76 0.64
C THR A 33 -11.50 14.14 0.00
N GLY A 34 -12.50 13.80 0.82
CA GLY A 34 -13.73 13.15 0.36
C GLY A 34 -13.51 11.70 -0.05
N ASN A 35 -14.30 11.27 -1.02
CA ASN A 35 -14.25 9.92 -1.59
C ASN A 35 -14.18 9.98 -3.10
N ALA A 36 -13.70 8.89 -3.68
CA ALA A 36 -13.70 8.70 -5.13
C ALA A 36 -14.02 7.25 -5.50
N ARG A 37 -14.57 7.06 -6.70
CA ARG A 37 -14.73 5.76 -7.35
C ARG A 37 -13.81 5.70 -8.55
N LEU A 38 -13.01 4.66 -8.59
CA LEU A 38 -12.13 4.38 -9.71
C LEU A 38 -12.56 3.08 -10.36
N THR A 39 -12.86 3.12 -11.64
CA THR A 39 -12.95 1.91 -12.46
C THR A 39 -11.58 1.69 -13.08
N ALA A 40 -10.95 0.57 -12.82
CA ALA A 40 -9.63 0.24 -13.35
C ALA A 40 -9.57 -1.23 -13.74
N ASP A 41 -9.11 -1.52 -14.95
CA ASP A 41 -9.01 -2.88 -15.52
C ASP A 41 -10.33 -3.68 -15.44
N GLY A 42 -11.47 -2.98 -15.56
CA GLY A 42 -12.81 -3.58 -15.48
C GLY A 42 -13.38 -3.76 -14.06
N GLU A 43 -12.63 -3.44 -13.03
CA GLU A 43 -13.07 -3.53 -11.62
C GLU A 43 -13.37 -2.15 -11.03
N GLU A 44 -14.35 -2.07 -10.12
CA GLU A 44 -14.67 -0.85 -9.39
C GLU A 44 -13.99 -0.83 -8.02
N TRP A 45 -13.28 0.26 -7.75
CA TRP A 45 -12.57 0.55 -6.50
C TRP A 45 -13.15 1.78 -5.83
N ARG A 46 -13.38 1.71 -4.52
CA ARG A 46 -13.78 2.86 -3.71
C ARG A 46 -12.60 3.30 -2.88
N LEU A 47 -12.25 4.57 -2.99
CA LEU A 47 -11.14 5.18 -2.27
C LEU A 47 -11.69 6.27 -1.34
N GLY A 48 -11.36 6.17 -0.07
CA GLY A 48 -11.59 7.20 0.92
C GLY A 48 -10.41 8.17 1.03
N ARG A 49 -10.55 9.12 1.91
CA ARG A 49 -9.51 10.12 2.19
C ARG A 49 -8.16 9.47 2.49
N HIS A 50 -7.09 9.96 1.86
CA HIS A 50 -5.70 9.52 1.96
C HIS A 50 -5.43 8.11 1.44
N GLU A 51 -6.42 7.47 0.84
CA GLU A 51 -6.21 6.19 0.16
C GLU A 51 -5.71 6.39 -1.26
N ALA A 52 -4.98 5.38 -1.73
CA ALA A 52 -4.38 5.39 -3.05
C ALA A 52 -4.49 4.06 -3.77
N LEU A 53 -4.54 4.16 -5.10
CA LEU A 53 -4.39 3.04 -6.02
C LEU A 53 -3.17 3.28 -6.92
N TRP A 54 -2.37 2.25 -7.13
CA TRP A 54 -1.20 2.28 -8.00
C TRP A 54 -1.47 1.45 -9.24
N LEU A 55 -1.47 2.10 -10.40
CA LEU A 55 -1.80 1.54 -11.68
C LEU A 55 -0.54 1.28 -12.51
N ALA A 56 -0.46 0.10 -13.11
CA ALA A 56 0.56 -0.21 -14.09
C ALA A 56 0.32 0.58 -15.40
N PRO A 57 1.36 0.70 -16.27
CA PRO A 57 1.18 1.25 -17.61
C PRO A 57 0.03 0.58 -18.37
N ARG A 58 -0.66 1.38 -19.18
CA ARG A 58 -1.73 0.93 -20.09
C ARG A 58 -2.93 0.26 -19.39
N VAL A 59 -3.13 0.52 -18.12
CA VAL A 59 -4.37 0.11 -17.43
C VAL A 59 -5.48 1.09 -17.79
N PRO A 60 -6.56 0.65 -18.47
CA PRO A 60 -7.73 1.50 -18.71
C PRO A 60 -8.37 1.88 -17.37
N HIS A 61 -8.58 3.17 -17.13
CA HIS A 61 -9.19 3.63 -15.90
C HIS A 61 -10.02 4.90 -16.07
N ALA A 62 -11.06 5.01 -15.25
CA ALA A 62 -11.93 6.16 -15.14
C ALA A 62 -12.10 6.55 -13.68
N LEU A 63 -12.06 7.84 -13.37
CA LEU A 63 -12.21 8.37 -12.03
C LEU A 63 -13.50 9.19 -11.91
N ARG A 64 -14.21 9.03 -10.81
CA ARG A 64 -15.34 9.87 -10.39
C ARG A 64 -15.09 10.32 -8.95
N VAL A 65 -14.89 11.60 -8.76
CA VAL A 65 -14.71 12.19 -7.42
C VAL A 65 -16.08 12.65 -6.92
N GLU A 66 -16.42 12.29 -5.67
CA GLU A 66 -17.69 12.71 -5.07
C GLU A 66 -17.69 14.22 -4.78
N PRO A 67 -18.87 14.87 -4.72
CA PRO A 67 -18.96 16.31 -4.46
C PRO A 67 -18.20 16.72 -3.19
N GLY A 68 -17.37 17.76 -3.32
CA GLY A 68 -16.48 18.25 -2.25
C GLY A 68 -15.18 17.44 -2.07
N GLY A 69 -14.99 16.39 -2.86
CA GLY A 69 -13.76 15.61 -2.89
C GLY A 69 -12.69 16.22 -3.80
N MET A 70 -11.47 15.76 -3.61
CA MET A 70 -10.30 16.10 -4.42
C MET A 70 -9.38 14.90 -4.53
N ALA A 71 -8.93 14.59 -5.74
CA ALA A 71 -7.92 13.57 -5.99
C ALA A 71 -6.74 14.14 -6.78
N LEU A 72 -5.58 13.53 -6.60
CA LEU A 72 -4.35 13.77 -7.36
C LEU A 72 -4.03 12.54 -8.20
N GLY A 73 -3.57 12.78 -9.42
CA GLY A 73 -3.22 11.73 -10.37
C GLY A 73 -1.80 11.92 -10.93
N PRO A 74 -0.72 11.85 -10.11
CA PRO A 74 0.62 12.02 -10.61
C PRO A 74 1.08 10.80 -11.41
N PHE A 75 1.76 11.04 -12.52
CA PHE A 75 2.57 10.04 -13.19
C PHE A 75 3.79 9.67 -12.35
N LEU A 76 4.27 8.46 -12.52
CA LEU A 76 5.41 7.91 -11.81
C LEU A 76 6.55 7.67 -12.79
N ASP A 77 7.75 7.46 -12.26
CA ASP A 77 8.89 7.03 -13.05
C ASP A 77 8.59 5.63 -13.65
N PRO A 78 8.95 5.34 -14.90
CA PRO A 78 8.79 4.02 -15.51
C PRO A 78 9.39 2.87 -14.69
N ALA A 79 10.38 3.14 -13.85
CA ALA A 79 10.96 2.18 -12.92
C ALA A 79 10.08 1.92 -11.69
N ASP A 80 9.11 2.80 -11.40
CA ASP A 80 8.21 2.70 -10.26
C ASP A 80 6.90 2.01 -10.68
N GLN A 81 6.97 0.73 -11.00
CA GLN A 81 5.82 -0.07 -11.42
C GLN A 81 5.25 -0.90 -10.26
N PRO A 82 3.91 -1.04 -10.19
CA PRO A 82 3.28 -1.98 -9.25
C PRO A 82 3.54 -3.42 -9.69
N ARG A 83 3.39 -4.37 -8.78
CA ARG A 83 3.54 -5.81 -9.07
C ARG A 83 2.39 -6.44 -9.84
N CYS A 84 1.23 -5.78 -9.83
CA CYS A 84 0.04 -6.19 -10.55
C CYS A 84 -0.55 -4.99 -11.29
N ARG A 85 -1.45 -5.25 -12.23
CA ARG A 85 -2.03 -4.20 -13.07
C ARG A 85 -2.68 -3.08 -12.27
N VAL A 86 -3.36 -3.44 -11.17
CA VAL A 86 -3.99 -2.51 -10.22
C VAL A 86 -3.61 -2.92 -8.80
N GLN A 87 -2.88 -2.08 -8.08
CA GLN A 87 -2.41 -2.36 -6.73
C GLN A 87 -3.03 -1.38 -5.72
N PRO A 88 -3.99 -1.84 -4.87
CA PRO A 88 -4.51 -1.01 -3.80
C PRO A 88 -3.44 -0.83 -2.72
N LEU A 89 -3.21 0.42 -2.33
CA LEU A 89 -2.26 0.78 -1.28
C LEU A 89 -2.95 1.06 0.06
N GLY A 90 -4.23 1.44 0.03
CA GLY A 90 -4.92 2.00 1.20
C GLY A 90 -4.30 3.33 1.63
N ALA A 91 -4.43 3.68 2.90
CA ALA A 91 -3.82 4.87 3.48
C ALA A 91 -2.36 4.57 3.88
N VAL A 92 -1.41 5.24 3.21
CA VAL A 92 0.03 5.11 3.47
C VAL A 92 0.56 6.44 4.04
N PRO A 93 0.86 6.54 5.35
CA PRO A 93 1.24 7.80 5.98
C PRO A 93 2.42 8.53 5.31
N ALA A 94 3.48 7.80 4.93
CA ALA A 94 4.62 8.38 4.23
C ALA A 94 4.25 8.92 2.84
N LEU A 95 3.31 8.26 2.14
CA LEU A 95 2.79 8.76 0.87
C LEU A 95 1.92 10.00 1.10
N THR A 96 1.07 9.98 2.13
CA THR A 96 0.24 11.13 2.52
C THR A 96 1.10 12.36 2.80
N GLU A 97 2.19 12.21 3.55
CA GLU A 97 3.14 13.29 3.83
C GLU A 97 3.71 13.89 2.54
N VAL A 98 4.20 13.05 1.62
CA VAL A 98 4.73 13.51 0.33
C VAL A 98 3.66 14.21 -0.51
N MET A 99 2.45 13.63 -0.60
CA MET A 99 1.38 14.17 -1.44
C MET A 99 0.82 15.48 -0.92
N THR A 100 0.64 15.61 0.41
CA THR A 100 0.15 16.86 1.03
C THR A 100 1.21 17.96 1.00
N THR A 101 2.48 17.63 1.18
CA THR A 101 3.59 18.58 1.04
C THR A 101 3.71 19.08 -0.40
N ALA A 102 3.62 18.20 -1.38
CA ALA A 102 3.63 18.58 -2.80
C ALA A 102 2.45 19.49 -3.16
N LEU A 103 1.25 19.19 -2.62
CA LEU A 103 0.07 20.01 -2.83
C LEU A 103 0.26 21.42 -2.23
N GLY A 104 0.80 21.52 -1.01
CA GLY A 104 1.07 22.79 -0.33
C GLY A 104 2.17 23.60 -1.01
N ALA A 105 3.20 22.95 -1.55
CA ALA A 105 4.28 23.62 -2.28
C ALA A 105 3.84 24.08 -3.67
N ALA A 106 2.77 23.50 -4.23
CA ALA A 106 2.21 23.85 -5.53
C ALA A 106 3.28 23.99 -6.65
N PRO A 107 4.14 22.99 -6.88
CA PRO A 107 5.24 23.10 -7.85
C PRO A 107 4.70 23.32 -9.26
N THR A 108 5.32 24.25 -9.99
CA THR A 108 4.90 24.69 -11.32
C THR A 108 5.89 24.34 -12.43
N THR A 109 7.11 23.94 -12.07
CA THR A 109 8.13 23.53 -13.03
C THR A 109 8.60 22.09 -12.82
N PRO A 110 9.13 21.40 -13.85
CA PRO A 110 9.65 20.04 -13.72
C PRO A 110 10.71 19.90 -12.60
N GLU A 111 11.58 20.90 -12.43
CA GLU A 111 12.64 20.91 -11.43
C GLU A 111 12.07 20.96 -10.00
N GLN A 112 10.95 21.66 -9.81
CA GLN A 112 10.25 21.74 -8.53
C GLN A 112 9.45 20.44 -8.26
N VAL A 113 9.00 19.74 -9.28
CA VAL A 113 8.24 18.48 -9.16
C VAL A 113 9.18 17.29 -8.85
N GLU A 114 10.39 17.31 -9.36
CA GLU A 114 11.32 16.18 -9.29
C GLU A 114 11.61 15.65 -7.87
N PRO A 115 11.85 16.50 -6.84
CA PRO A 115 12.03 16.01 -5.48
C PRO A 115 10.83 15.22 -4.94
N PHE A 116 9.61 15.63 -5.30
CA PHE A 116 8.38 14.94 -4.91
C PHE A 116 8.21 13.62 -5.68
N ARG A 117 8.56 13.59 -6.97
CA ARG A 117 8.59 12.36 -7.78
C ARG A 117 9.51 11.33 -7.16
N GLN A 118 10.74 11.71 -6.84
CA GLN A 118 11.71 10.85 -6.18
C GLN A 118 11.25 10.38 -4.80
N ALA A 119 10.64 11.26 -4.01
CA ALA A 119 10.11 10.91 -2.70
C ALA A 119 8.97 9.88 -2.81
N ARG A 120 8.02 10.07 -3.75
CA ARG A 120 6.97 9.08 -4.06
C ARG A 120 7.57 7.75 -4.47
N GLY A 121 8.49 7.77 -5.43
CA GLY A 121 9.18 6.57 -5.91
C GLY A 121 9.87 5.80 -4.78
N ARG A 122 10.57 6.48 -3.85
CA ARG A 122 11.17 5.81 -2.69
C ARG A 122 10.13 5.12 -1.81
N VAL A 123 8.99 5.77 -1.55
CA VAL A 123 7.89 5.17 -0.75
C VAL A 123 7.32 3.97 -1.49
N LEU A 124 6.99 4.11 -2.78
CA LEU A 124 6.39 3.05 -3.58
C LEU A 124 7.33 1.84 -3.75
N ARG A 125 8.62 2.06 -4.02
CA ARG A 125 9.62 0.98 -4.06
C ARG A 125 9.77 0.28 -2.71
N GLY A 126 9.66 1.01 -1.61
CA GLY A 126 9.62 0.42 -0.27
C GLY A 126 8.42 -0.51 -0.07
N ILE A 127 7.26 -0.14 -0.61
CA ILE A 127 6.03 -0.95 -0.57
C ILE A 127 6.11 -2.12 -1.55
N SER A 128 6.60 -1.91 -2.77
CA SER A 128 6.66 -2.93 -3.81
C SER A 128 7.63 -4.09 -3.49
N ARG A 129 8.56 -3.89 -2.57
CA ARG A 129 9.37 -5.00 -2.03
C ARG A 129 8.55 -5.97 -1.18
N GLN A 130 7.42 -5.52 -0.66
CA GLN A 130 6.52 -6.35 0.14
C GLN A 130 5.42 -6.94 -0.74
N TYR A 131 5.18 -8.22 -0.62
CA TYR A 131 4.09 -8.89 -1.35
C TYR A 131 2.71 -8.44 -0.81
N PHE A 132 2.62 -8.33 0.52
CA PHE A 132 1.44 -7.77 1.19
C PHE A 132 1.80 -6.38 1.72
N PRO A 133 1.30 -5.29 1.13
CA PRO A 133 1.61 -3.94 1.61
C PRO A 133 1.22 -3.77 3.07
N VAL A 134 2.19 -3.38 3.89
CA VAL A 134 1.99 -2.99 5.28
C VAL A 134 2.81 -1.75 5.58
N VAL A 135 2.20 -0.81 6.29
CA VAL A 135 2.86 0.40 6.75
C VAL A 135 2.96 0.39 8.27
N LEU A 136 4.02 0.99 8.81
CA LEU A 136 4.14 1.15 10.26
C LEU A 136 3.29 2.35 10.71
N PRO A 137 2.61 2.25 11.86
CA PRO A 137 1.91 3.40 12.44
C PRO A 137 2.86 4.58 12.67
N VAL A 138 2.29 5.80 12.62
CA VAL A 138 3.04 7.04 12.87
C VAL A 138 3.18 7.29 14.37
N HIS A 139 2.14 6.99 15.16
CA HIS A 139 2.14 7.17 16.61
C HIS A 139 3.35 6.46 17.25
N PRO A 140 4.25 7.17 17.98
CA PRO A 140 5.54 6.63 18.40
C PRO A 140 5.45 5.34 19.23
N ALA A 141 4.56 5.30 20.22
CA ALA A 141 4.39 4.11 21.08
C ALA A 141 3.82 2.92 20.30
N VAL A 142 2.85 3.16 19.39
CA VAL A 142 2.25 2.10 18.57
C VAL A 142 3.22 1.61 17.51
N ARG A 143 4.07 2.48 16.96
CA ARG A 143 5.17 2.10 16.06
C ARG A 143 6.22 1.22 16.78
N ALA A 144 6.58 1.56 18.01
CA ALA A 144 7.49 0.74 18.81
C ALA A 144 6.88 -0.63 19.11
N LEU A 145 5.61 -0.68 19.51
CA LEU A 145 4.83 -1.90 19.70
C LEU A 145 4.77 -2.74 18.41
N ALA A 146 4.53 -2.13 17.27
CA ALA A 146 4.48 -2.81 15.98
C ALA A 146 5.82 -3.51 15.66
N ARG A 147 6.95 -2.81 15.87
CA ARG A 147 8.28 -3.40 15.68
C ARG A 147 8.56 -4.55 16.65
N GLU A 148 8.11 -4.43 17.88
CA GLU A 148 8.22 -5.49 18.86
C GLU A 148 7.37 -6.72 18.49
N ALA A 149 6.14 -6.50 18.02
CA ALA A 149 5.24 -7.57 17.58
C ALA A 149 5.81 -8.43 16.45
N LEU A 150 6.67 -7.87 15.60
CA LEU A 150 7.35 -8.61 14.54
C LEU A 150 8.52 -9.46 15.07
N ARG A 151 9.19 -9.00 16.14
CA ARG A 151 10.28 -9.75 16.77
C ARG A 151 9.78 -10.83 17.74
N THR A 152 8.57 -10.68 18.27
CA THR A 152 7.96 -11.59 19.24
C THR A 152 6.65 -12.17 18.73
N PRO A 153 6.70 -13.15 17.80
CA PRO A 153 5.49 -13.66 17.13
C PRO A 153 4.44 -14.27 18.07
N SER A 154 4.85 -14.77 19.24
CA SER A 154 3.97 -15.36 20.26
C SER A 154 3.31 -14.35 21.20
N ALA A 155 3.77 -13.08 21.22
CA ALA A 155 3.21 -12.06 22.09
C ALA A 155 1.77 -11.70 21.69
N THR A 156 0.88 -11.62 22.68
CA THR A 156 -0.51 -11.17 22.45
C THR A 156 -0.57 -9.65 22.31
N LEU A 157 -1.65 -9.12 21.74
CA LEU A 157 -1.84 -7.67 21.66
C LEU A 157 -1.92 -7.05 23.06
N GLU A 158 -2.59 -7.72 23.98
CA GLU A 158 -2.76 -7.28 25.35
C GLU A 158 -1.41 -7.14 26.05
N SER A 159 -0.52 -8.16 25.95
CA SER A 159 0.80 -8.13 26.56
C SER A 159 1.72 -7.07 25.92
N LEU A 160 1.58 -6.84 24.62
CA LEU A 160 2.29 -5.77 23.93
C LEU A 160 1.80 -4.39 24.36
N ALA A 161 0.49 -4.19 24.43
CA ALA A 161 -0.12 -2.93 24.81
C ALA A 161 0.26 -2.55 26.25
N GLU A 162 0.23 -3.50 27.17
CA GLU A 162 0.63 -3.30 28.57
C GLU A 162 2.09 -2.82 28.68
N ARG A 163 3.02 -3.45 27.96
CA ARG A 163 4.44 -3.04 27.95
C ARG A 163 4.64 -1.60 27.41
N HIS A 164 3.76 -1.17 26.52
CA HIS A 164 3.78 0.18 25.96
C HIS A 164 2.83 1.16 26.67
N ARG A 165 2.28 0.77 27.87
CA ARG A 165 1.38 1.58 28.70
C ARG A 165 0.14 2.08 27.94
N MET A 166 -0.41 1.22 27.10
CA MET A 166 -1.62 1.47 26.31
C MET A 166 -2.65 0.35 26.55
N SER A 167 -3.92 0.65 26.32
CA SER A 167 -4.93 -0.40 26.22
C SER A 167 -4.93 -1.05 24.84
N ALA A 168 -5.26 -2.34 24.74
CA ALA A 168 -5.40 -3.03 23.45
C ALA A 168 -6.39 -2.30 22.51
N ARG A 169 -7.46 -1.72 23.06
CA ARG A 169 -8.45 -0.94 22.32
C ARG A 169 -7.85 0.33 21.68
N GLN A 170 -7.00 1.05 22.44
CA GLN A 170 -6.29 2.23 21.89
C GLN A 170 -5.35 1.82 20.76
N VAL A 171 -4.57 0.75 20.95
CA VAL A 171 -3.67 0.23 19.92
C VAL A 171 -4.46 -0.15 18.65
N GLN A 172 -5.55 -0.92 18.78
CA GLN A 172 -6.38 -1.30 17.63
C GLN A 172 -6.94 -0.10 16.87
N ARG A 173 -7.42 0.93 17.59
CA ARG A 173 -7.92 2.15 16.97
C ARG A 173 -6.82 2.84 16.17
N VAL A 174 -5.65 3.09 16.78
CA VAL A 174 -4.53 3.74 16.08
C VAL A 174 -4.07 2.93 14.87
N PHE A 175 -4.00 1.59 14.97
CA PHE A 175 -3.68 0.75 13.83
C PHE A 175 -4.66 0.93 12.68
N LEU A 176 -5.95 0.90 12.96
CA LEU A 176 -6.98 1.06 11.93
C LEU A 176 -6.92 2.47 11.32
N ASP A 177 -6.81 3.51 12.16
CA ASP A 177 -6.81 4.91 11.72
C ASP A 177 -5.56 5.25 10.87
N GLU A 178 -4.39 4.73 11.25
CA GLU A 178 -3.12 5.11 10.62
C GLU A 178 -2.63 4.13 9.54
N THR A 179 -3.10 2.88 9.55
CA THR A 179 -2.65 1.85 8.57
C THR A 179 -3.77 1.29 7.70
N GLY A 180 -5.03 1.62 8.00
CA GLY A 180 -6.19 1.03 7.35
C GLY A 180 -6.43 -0.45 7.69
N LEU A 181 -5.61 -1.04 8.57
CA LEU A 181 -5.68 -2.46 8.92
C LEU A 181 -5.85 -2.70 10.42
N PRO A 182 -6.72 -3.63 10.84
CA PRO A 182 -6.68 -4.13 12.20
C PRO A 182 -5.31 -4.74 12.53
N PHE A 183 -4.82 -4.57 13.77
CA PHE A 183 -3.49 -5.04 14.20
C PHE A 183 -3.20 -6.50 13.81
N THR A 184 -4.17 -7.40 14.02
CA THR A 184 -3.99 -8.83 13.70
C THR A 184 -3.75 -9.06 12.21
N ARG A 185 -4.51 -8.37 11.33
CA ARG A 185 -4.34 -8.49 9.87
C ARG A 185 -3.03 -7.87 9.43
N TRP A 186 -2.69 -6.70 9.97
CA TRP A 186 -1.40 -6.04 9.73
C TRP A 186 -0.23 -6.97 10.10
N ARG A 187 -0.26 -7.54 11.32
CA ARG A 187 0.81 -8.44 11.78
C ARG A 187 0.91 -9.71 10.93
N ASN A 188 -0.22 -10.30 10.53
CA ASN A 188 -0.22 -11.46 9.66
C ASN A 188 0.39 -11.16 8.30
N ARG A 189 0.04 -10.03 7.67
CA ARG A 189 0.63 -9.59 6.41
C ARG A 189 2.14 -9.39 6.52
N ALA A 190 2.58 -8.68 7.56
CA ALA A 190 4.01 -8.46 7.79
C ALA A 190 4.79 -9.77 7.96
N ARG A 191 4.24 -10.74 8.67
CA ARG A 191 4.82 -12.08 8.84
C ARG A 191 4.85 -12.86 7.51
N MET A 192 3.77 -12.78 6.73
CA MET A 192 3.73 -13.43 5.42
C MET A 192 4.73 -12.81 4.43
N ASN A 193 5.01 -11.50 4.50
CA ASN A 193 6.07 -10.88 3.70
C ASN A 193 7.43 -11.54 3.94
N ALA A 194 7.78 -11.84 5.20
CA ALA A 194 9.02 -12.55 5.52
C ALA A 194 9.05 -13.96 4.92
N ALA A 195 7.90 -14.67 4.91
CA ALA A 195 7.79 -15.97 4.24
C ALA A 195 7.98 -15.85 2.72
N VAL A 196 7.32 -14.87 2.10
CA VAL A 196 7.41 -14.65 0.63
C VAL A 196 8.84 -14.27 0.24
N GLU A 197 9.51 -13.41 0.99
CA GLU A 197 10.91 -13.04 0.75
C GLU A 197 11.83 -14.27 0.82
N HIS A 198 11.63 -15.13 1.82
CA HIS A 198 12.38 -16.37 1.96
C HIS A 198 12.16 -17.33 0.78
N LEU A 199 10.90 -17.51 0.34
CA LEU A 199 10.55 -18.37 -0.79
C LEU A 199 11.12 -17.84 -2.13
N ARG A 200 11.05 -16.54 -2.36
CA ARG A 200 11.64 -15.89 -3.55
C ARG A 200 13.17 -15.99 -3.59
N GLY A 201 13.80 -16.09 -2.42
CA GLY A 201 15.23 -16.37 -2.31
C GLY A 201 15.59 -17.86 -2.53
N GLY A 202 14.65 -18.70 -2.97
CA GLY A 202 14.87 -20.14 -3.17
C GLY A 202 14.81 -20.95 -1.88
N GLY A 203 14.29 -20.37 -0.80
CA GLY A 203 14.21 -21.05 0.50
C GLY A 203 13.06 -22.06 0.58
N GLU A 204 13.23 -23.04 1.45
CA GLU A 204 12.29 -24.11 1.73
C GLU A 204 11.00 -23.62 2.40
N LEU A 205 9.84 -24.15 1.99
CA LEU A 205 8.52 -23.79 2.54
C LEU A 205 8.41 -24.00 4.07
N THR A 206 9.10 -25.02 4.60
CA THR A 206 9.14 -25.28 6.04
C THR A 206 9.93 -24.19 6.78
N ALA A 207 11.04 -23.73 6.22
CA ALA A 207 11.84 -22.65 6.78
C ALA A 207 11.09 -21.31 6.67
N ALA A 208 10.41 -21.06 5.55
CA ALA A 208 9.53 -19.90 5.38
C ALA A 208 8.41 -19.87 6.42
N ALA A 209 7.78 -21.00 6.72
CA ALA A 209 6.75 -21.08 7.75
C ALA A 209 7.31 -20.70 9.13
N ARG A 210 8.47 -21.20 9.51
CA ARG A 210 9.14 -20.85 10.78
C ARG A 210 9.51 -19.38 10.84
N ALA A 211 10.13 -18.85 9.79
CA ALA A 211 10.51 -17.44 9.71
C ALA A 211 9.30 -16.50 9.89
N ALA A 212 8.16 -16.89 9.32
CA ALA A 212 6.90 -16.16 9.48
C ALA A 212 6.16 -16.49 10.79
N GLY A 213 6.71 -17.36 11.66
CA GLY A 213 6.11 -17.74 12.94
C GLY A 213 4.86 -18.59 12.80
N TYR A 214 4.73 -19.39 11.74
CA TYR A 214 3.69 -20.39 11.60
C TYR A 214 4.20 -21.74 12.11
N ALA A 215 3.36 -22.43 12.88
CA ALA A 215 3.71 -23.74 13.44
C ALA A 215 3.83 -24.84 12.36
N THR A 216 3.12 -24.67 11.25
CA THR A 216 3.08 -25.67 10.18
C THR A 216 3.12 -25.01 8.80
N ARG A 217 3.68 -25.75 7.84
CA ARG A 217 3.65 -25.46 6.41
C ARG A 217 2.23 -25.23 5.88
N ALA A 218 1.30 -26.13 6.25
CA ALA A 218 -0.10 -26.01 5.86
C ALA A 218 -0.78 -24.75 6.45
N GLY A 219 -0.39 -24.33 7.64
CA GLY A 219 -0.87 -23.09 8.25
C GLY A 219 -0.44 -21.86 7.45
N LEU A 220 0.83 -21.78 7.03
CA LEU A 220 1.33 -20.72 6.17
C LEU A 220 0.60 -20.73 4.81
N LEU A 221 0.50 -21.88 4.14
CA LEU A 221 -0.15 -21.98 2.83
C LEU A 221 -1.60 -21.49 2.86
N ARG A 222 -2.39 -21.89 3.88
CA ARG A 222 -3.76 -21.41 4.04
C ARG A 222 -3.82 -19.89 4.30
N ALA A 223 -2.87 -19.34 5.05
CA ALA A 223 -2.81 -17.90 5.30
C ALA A 223 -2.43 -17.13 4.03
N LEU A 224 -1.46 -17.59 3.28
CA LEU A 224 -1.07 -17.02 1.99
C LEU A 224 -2.23 -17.06 1.00
N SER A 225 -2.87 -18.22 0.82
CA SER A 225 -4.01 -18.39 -0.09
C SER A 225 -5.16 -17.45 0.25
N ARG A 226 -5.53 -17.35 1.52
CA ARG A 226 -6.62 -16.47 1.98
C ARG A 226 -6.32 -14.99 1.74
N GLU A 227 -5.09 -14.55 1.90
CA GLU A 227 -4.73 -13.14 1.79
C GLU A 227 -4.32 -12.72 0.36
N SER A 228 -3.80 -13.66 -0.45
CA SER A 228 -3.40 -13.40 -1.84
C SER A 228 -4.46 -13.77 -2.87
N GLY A 229 -5.43 -14.62 -2.51
CA GLY A 229 -6.36 -15.23 -3.47
C GLY A 229 -5.76 -16.39 -4.29
N VAL A 230 -4.45 -16.66 -4.17
CA VAL A 230 -3.79 -17.75 -4.90
C VAL A 230 -4.23 -19.11 -4.33
N PRO A 231 -4.67 -20.06 -5.15
CA PRO A 231 -5.08 -21.38 -4.67
C PRO A 231 -3.96 -22.12 -3.92
N VAL A 232 -4.31 -22.84 -2.85
CA VAL A 232 -3.34 -23.64 -2.07
C VAL A 232 -2.59 -24.65 -2.95
N SER A 233 -3.25 -25.23 -3.96
CA SER A 233 -2.62 -26.16 -4.90
C SER A 233 -1.45 -25.51 -5.66
N ALA A 234 -1.63 -24.31 -6.19
CA ALA A 234 -0.57 -23.56 -6.87
C ALA A 234 0.59 -23.24 -5.92
N LEU A 235 0.28 -22.76 -4.71
CA LEU A 235 1.29 -22.49 -3.67
C LEU A 235 2.04 -23.74 -3.21
N THR A 236 1.43 -24.92 -3.32
CA THR A 236 2.08 -26.20 -2.95
C THR A 236 3.01 -26.70 -4.06
N THR A 237 2.68 -26.43 -5.32
CA THR A 237 3.48 -26.80 -6.48
C THR A 237 4.74 -25.95 -6.59
N ASP A 238 4.58 -24.65 -6.66
CA ASP A 238 5.67 -23.67 -6.61
C ASP A 238 5.16 -22.36 -6.01
N ALA A 239 5.47 -22.16 -4.72
CA ALA A 239 5.03 -20.96 -4.01
C ALA A 239 5.76 -19.70 -4.50
N ALA A 240 7.01 -19.78 -4.95
CA ALA A 240 7.77 -18.65 -5.44
C ALA A 240 7.18 -18.15 -6.76
N GLU A 241 6.95 -19.05 -7.71
CA GLU A 241 6.33 -18.74 -9.00
C GLU A 241 4.88 -18.24 -8.80
N ALA A 242 4.07 -18.95 -8.01
CA ALA A 242 2.67 -18.60 -7.75
C ALA A 242 2.51 -17.22 -7.07
N LEU A 243 3.54 -16.74 -6.35
CA LEU A 243 3.60 -15.42 -5.71
C LEU A 243 4.38 -14.41 -6.54
N GLY A 244 4.59 -14.67 -7.85
CA GLY A 244 5.26 -13.72 -8.76
C GLY A 244 6.76 -13.59 -8.52
N GLY A 245 7.43 -14.70 -8.24
CA GLY A 245 8.90 -14.78 -8.22
C GLY A 245 9.43 -14.80 -9.65
N HIS A 246 9.96 -13.69 -10.13
CA HIS A 246 10.93 -13.61 -11.21
C HIS A 246 12.01 -12.63 -10.80
#